data_ba7bfb6a1d5e7c73aae8db257fa0d9a6
#
_entry.id   ba7bfb6a1d5e7c73aae8db257fa0d9a6
#
_cell.length_a   1.000
_cell.length_b   1.000
_cell.length_c   1.000
_cell.angle_alpha   90.00
_cell.angle_beta   90.00
_cell.angle_gamma   90.00
#
_symmetry.space_group_name_H-M   'P 1'
#
loop_
_entity.id
_entity.type
_entity.pdbx_description
1 polymer ?
#
loop_
_entity_poly.entity_id
_entity_poly.type
_entity_poly.pdbx_seq_one_letter_code
_entity_poly.pdbx_strand_id
1 'polypeptide(L)'
;MFHPNETPMDRGWVGRVEGERMLHLAAQTLQSLFLNGGAAREHAEYPLDAVTVLVPVQYPPNVRLFSGGGSFRFANATAVVGDGVAVAGGPLRAQARLAAVIGAKGEIGGTTALLEWEDPSEEPDVKRSDFGLVLGPLVVTPDELDPDEVVGRLRGGGREVSGAPDAFSWGGAVALAGRRTSLRPGDVLAGPPFLVLDDVRSDVELGVEGIGTLRCPLS
;
A
#
# COMPACT_ATOMS: atom_id res chain seq x y z
N MET A 1 5.74 6.79 6.23
CA MET A 1 7.10 7.35 6.15
C MET A 1 7.03 8.71 5.45
N PHE A 2 7.90 9.65 5.78
CA PHE A 2 7.94 10.99 5.16
C PHE A 2 9.33 11.64 5.30
N HIS A 3 9.57 12.71 4.55
CA HIS A 3 10.67 13.65 4.78
C HIS A 3 10.19 15.09 4.57
N PRO A 4 10.81 16.09 5.23
CA PRO A 4 10.57 17.50 4.91
C PRO A 4 11.00 17.80 3.47
N ASN A 5 10.25 18.68 2.78
CA ASN A 5 10.54 19.04 1.39
C ASN A 5 11.94 19.71 1.24
N GLU A 6 12.38 20.43 2.29
CA GLU A 6 13.70 21.07 2.33
C GLU A 6 14.88 20.11 2.55
N THR A 7 14.60 18.87 3.01
CA THR A 7 15.62 17.87 3.32
C THR A 7 15.19 16.51 2.78
N PRO A 8 15.27 16.28 1.46
CA PRO A 8 14.91 15.01 0.86
C PRO A 8 15.76 13.85 1.40
N MET A 9 15.12 12.73 1.69
CA MET A 9 15.76 11.52 2.22
C MET A 9 15.13 10.27 1.60
N ASP A 10 15.96 9.29 1.21
CA ASP A 10 15.46 8.03 0.62
C ASP A 10 14.65 7.19 1.61
N ARG A 11 15.05 7.17 2.88
CA ARG A 11 14.34 6.39 3.91
C ARG A 11 13.27 7.18 4.64
N GLY A 12 13.47 8.48 4.81
CA GLY A 12 12.58 9.34 5.58
C GLY A 12 12.44 8.92 7.06
N TRP A 13 11.43 9.48 7.70
CA TRP A 13 11.07 9.24 9.10
C TRP A 13 9.67 8.64 9.21
N VAL A 14 9.40 7.93 10.31
CA VAL A 14 8.04 7.52 10.64
C VAL A 14 7.26 8.75 11.08
N GLY A 15 6.06 8.92 10.53
CA GLY A 15 5.16 10.00 10.91
C GLY A 15 3.74 9.52 11.15
N ARG A 16 3.02 10.25 11.99
CA ARG A 16 1.58 10.15 12.19
C ARG A 16 0.91 11.41 11.67
N VAL A 17 -0.14 11.27 10.91
CA VAL A 17 -0.95 12.40 10.42
C VAL A 17 -1.97 12.76 11.48
N GLU A 18 -2.04 14.03 11.86
CA GLU A 18 -3.09 14.59 12.72
C GLU A 18 -3.63 15.89 12.10
N GLY A 19 -4.81 15.81 11.49
CA GLY A 19 -5.37 16.94 10.74
C GLY A 19 -4.44 17.37 9.61
N GLU A 20 -3.99 18.61 9.63
CA GLU A 20 -3.08 19.19 8.62
C GLU A 20 -1.60 19.11 9.03
N ARG A 21 -1.24 18.21 9.94
CA ARG A 21 0.10 18.08 10.51
C ARG A 21 0.64 16.66 10.36
N MET A 22 1.95 16.58 10.20
CA MET A 22 2.74 15.36 10.27
C MET A 22 3.58 15.38 11.55
N LEU A 23 3.32 14.47 12.47
CA LEU A 23 4.10 14.30 13.70
C LEU A 23 5.23 13.31 13.44
N HIS A 24 6.47 13.73 13.59
CA HIS A 24 7.66 12.88 13.52
C HIS A 24 7.74 12.00 14.76
N LEU A 25 7.75 10.69 14.57
CA LEU A 25 7.82 9.69 15.64
C LEU A 25 9.23 9.13 15.82
N ALA A 26 9.62 8.87 17.06
CA ALA A 26 10.91 8.25 17.41
C ALA A 26 10.94 6.75 17.08
N ALA A 27 10.73 6.42 15.82
CA ALA A 27 10.81 5.07 15.28
C ALA A 27 11.58 5.11 13.97
N GLN A 28 12.40 4.09 13.70
CA GLN A 28 13.22 4.06 12.48
C GLN A 28 12.41 3.62 11.25
N THR A 29 11.44 2.75 11.46
CA THR A 29 10.57 2.20 10.42
C THR A 29 9.18 1.93 10.98
N LEU A 30 8.18 1.79 10.12
CA LEU A 30 6.84 1.37 10.52
C LEU A 30 6.87 0.00 11.24
N GLN A 31 7.72 -0.91 10.76
CA GLN A 31 7.91 -2.22 11.42
C GLN A 31 8.39 -2.07 12.86
N SER A 32 9.36 -1.18 13.11
CA SER A 32 9.84 -0.92 14.47
C SER A 32 8.80 -0.25 15.36
N LEU A 33 7.96 0.63 14.78
CA LEU A 33 6.81 1.22 15.48
C LEU A 33 5.82 0.13 15.94
N PHE A 34 5.45 -0.78 15.05
CA PHE A 34 4.55 -1.89 15.38
C PHE A 34 5.14 -2.82 16.46
N LEU A 35 6.43 -3.14 16.38
CA LEU A 35 7.10 -3.96 17.40
C LEU A 35 7.06 -3.30 18.79
N ASN A 36 7.01 -1.98 18.84
CA ASN A 36 6.87 -1.19 20.08
C ASN A 36 5.40 -0.91 20.45
N GLY A 37 4.45 -1.67 19.92
CA GLY A 37 3.02 -1.55 20.23
C GLY A 37 2.33 -0.33 19.61
N GLY A 38 2.89 0.22 18.52
CA GLY A 38 2.32 1.38 17.82
C GLY A 38 2.60 2.73 18.50
N ALA A 39 3.34 2.75 19.61
CA ALA A 39 3.67 3.96 20.34
C ALA A 39 5.14 4.36 20.16
N ALA A 40 5.37 5.64 19.96
CA ALA A 40 6.71 6.24 19.95
C ALA A 40 6.63 7.70 20.43
N ARG A 41 7.74 8.20 20.98
CA ARG A 41 7.84 9.60 21.38
C ARG A 41 7.78 10.49 20.12
N GLU A 42 7.06 11.59 20.22
CA GLU A 42 7.06 12.64 19.22
C GLU A 42 8.34 13.49 19.33
N HIS A 43 8.95 13.78 18.19
CA HIS A 43 10.18 14.59 18.09
C HIS A 43 9.92 15.99 17.58
N ALA A 44 9.10 16.09 16.53
CA ALA A 44 8.86 17.33 15.81
C ALA A 44 7.51 17.27 15.10
N GLU A 45 7.05 18.41 14.66
CA GLU A 45 5.80 18.60 13.94
C GLU A 45 6.07 19.40 12.66
N TYR A 46 5.40 19.02 11.58
CA TYR A 46 5.53 19.65 10.26
C TYR A 46 4.13 19.88 9.67
N PRO A 47 3.88 20.99 8.95
CA PRO A 47 2.69 21.11 8.10
C PRO A 47 2.69 20.01 7.02
N LEU A 48 1.52 19.47 6.67
CA LEU A 48 1.43 18.42 5.64
C LEU A 48 1.91 18.86 4.26
N ASP A 49 1.74 20.12 3.90
CA ASP A 49 2.22 20.72 2.65
C ASP A 49 3.74 20.93 2.62
N ALA A 50 4.40 20.88 3.78
CA ALA A 50 5.86 21.01 3.91
C ALA A 50 6.59 19.65 3.91
N VAL A 51 5.89 18.55 3.67
CA VAL A 51 6.48 17.19 3.67
C VAL A 51 6.11 16.42 2.41
N THR A 52 7.00 15.51 2.03
CA THR A 52 6.73 14.47 1.02
C THR A 52 6.47 13.14 1.73
N VAL A 53 5.31 12.53 1.45
CA VAL A 53 4.97 11.21 1.97
C VAL A 53 5.64 10.14 1.11
N LEU A 54 6.30 9.20 1.75
CA LEU A 54 7.01 8.08 1.12
C LEU A 54 6.20 6.79 1.30
N VAL A 55 6.62 5.75 0.56
CA VAL A 55 6.04 4.41 0.76
C VAL A 55 6.06 4.03 2.25
N PRO A 56 4.92 3.64 2.83
CA PRO A 56 4.83 3.45 4.28
C PRO A 56 5.64 2.25 4.78
N VAL A 57 5.77 1.21 3.95
CA VAL A 57 6.59 0.02 4.24
C VAL A 57 7.66 -0.07 3.18
N GLN A 58 8.84 0.42 3.50
CA GLN A 58 10.02 0.22 2.67
C GLN A 58 10.52 -1.21 2.84
N TYR A 59 10.72 -1.90 1.73
CA TYR A 59 11.23 -3.29 1.72
C TYR A 59 10.37 -4.23 2.59
N PRO A 60 9.09 -4.45 2.23
CA PRO A 60 8.27 -5.42 2.94
C PRO A 60 8.93 -6.79 2.91
N PRO A 61 8.95 -7.55 4.04
CA PRO A 61 9.55 -8.89 4.05
C PRO A 61 8.92 -9.82 3.03
N ASN A 62 7.60 -9.71 2.84
CA ASN A 62 6.85 -10.42 1.81
C ASN A 62 5.65 -9.60 1.36
N VAL A 63 5.24 -9.80 0.12
CA VAL A 63 3.96 -9.33 -0.41
C VAL A 63 3.18 -10.53 -0.92
N ARG A 64 1.94 -10.69 -0.45
CA ARG A 64 1.01 -11.75 -0.86
C ARG A 64 -0.23 -11.12 -1.42
N LEU A 65 -0.55 -11.46 -2.67
CA LEU A 65 -1.72 -10.97 -3.38
C LEU A 65 -2.78 -12.08 -3.41
N PHE A 66 -3.88 -11.84 -2.72
CA PHE A 66 -4.99 -12.78 -2.65
C PHE A 66 -5.88 -12.68 -3.88
N SER A 67 -6.39 -13.83 -4.31
CA SER A 67 -7.49 -13.96 -5.24
C SER A 67 -8.78 -14.33 -4.48
N GLY A 68 -9.94 -14.04 -5.03
CA GLY A 68 -11.23 -14.26 -4.36
C GLY A 68 -11.55 -15.70 -3.93
N GLY A 69 -10.72 -16.67 -4.26
CA GLY A 69 -10.92 -18.10 -3.95
C GLY A 69 -10.14 -18.62 -2.73
N GLY A 70 -9.63 -17.74 -1.84
CA GLY A 70 -8.87 -18.17 -0.66
C GLY A 70 -7.47 -18.70 -0.97
N SER A 71 -6.88 -18.29 -2.09
CA SER A 71 -5.49 -18.53 -2.46
C SER A 71 -4.74 -17.20 -2.59
N PHE A 72 -3.42 -17.25 -2.51
CA PHE A 72 -2.56 -16.11 -2.80
C PHE A 72 -1.35 -16.51 -3.63
N ARG A 73 -0.77 -15.54 -4.31
CA ARG A 73 0.56 -15.63 -4.91
C ARG A 73 1.52 -14.68 -4.21
N PHE A 74 2.80 -15.00 -4.24
CA PHE A 74 3.83 -14.05 -3.86
C PHE A 74 4.01 -13.02 -4.99
N ALA A 75 4.25 -11.77 -4.59
CA ALA A 75 4.65 -10.72 -5.50
C ALA A 75 6.07 -10.27 -5.18
N ASN A 76 6.69 -9.57 -6.11
CA ASN A 76 8.04 -9.07 -5.96
C ASN A 76 8.08 -7.93 -4.92
N ALA A 77 8.53 -8.21 -3.72
CA ALA A 77 8.64 -7.22 -2.65
C ALA A 77 9.58 -6.05 -2.99
N THR A 78 10.55 -6.27 -3.90
CA THR A 78 11.48 -5.22 -4.35
C THR A 78 10.86 -4.27 -5.39
N ALA A 79 9.71 -4.63 -5.96
CA ALA A 79 8.95 -3.78 -6.87
C ALA A 79 7.97 -2.84 -6.15
N VAL A 80 7.97 -2.85 -4.80
CA VAL A 80 7.11 -1.96 -4.00
C VAL A 80 7.67 -0.55 -4.00
N VAL A 81 6.88 0.40 -4.49
CA VAL A 81 7.20 1.83 -4.57
C VAL A 81 6.10 2.67 -3.92
N GLY A 82 6.37 3.95 -3.70
CA GLY A 82 5.42 4.91 -3.12
C GLY A 82 4.68 5.75 -4.14
N ASP A 83 3.86 6.66 -3.63
CA ASP A 83 3.14 7.68 -4.41
C ASP A 83 4.09 8.49 -5.29
N GLY A 84 3.70 8.77 -6.53
CA GLY A 84 4.44 9.60 -7.49
C GLY A 84 5.63 8.92 -8.15
N VAL A 85 5.96 7.66 -7.82
CA VAL A 85 7.02 6.91 -8.49
C VAL A 85 6.51 6.37 -9.81
N ALA A 86 7.24 6.70 -10.90
CA ALA A 86 6.86 6.24 -12.24
C ALA A 86 7.06 4.74 -12.42
N VAL A 87 6.09 4.10 -13.09
CA VAL A 87 6.18 2.72 -13.54
C VAL A 87 6.38 2.72 -15.06
N ALA A 88 7.34 1.93 -15.53
CA ALA A 88 7.63 1.81 -16.95
C ALA A 88 6.67 0.87 -17.67
N GLY A 89 6.29 1.23 -18.91
CA GLY A 89 5.55 0.35 -19.79
C GLY A 89 4.24 0.93 -20.32
N GLY A 90 3.46 0.05 -20.91
CA GLY A 90 2.12 0.30 -21.43
C GLY A 90 1.90 -0.29 -22.82
N PRO A 91 0.71 -0.80 -23.15
CA PRO A 91 -0.53 -0.74 -22.36
C PRO A 91 -0.54 -1.72 -21.18
N LEU A 92 -0.89 -1.23 -20.01
CA LEU A 92 -0.90 -2.02 -18.78
C LEU A 92 -2.34 -2.19 -18.25
N ARG A 93 -2.51 -3.17 -17.37
CA ARG A 93 -3.69 -3.29 -16.50
C ARG A 93 -3.34 -2.72 -15.12
N ALA A 94 -4.19 -1.84 -14.61
CA ALA A 94 -4.11 -1.29 -13.26
C ALA A 94 -5.17 -1.94 -12.38
N GLN A 95 -4.77 -2.52 -11.24
CA GLN A 95 -5.65 -3.22 -10.31
C GLN A 95 -5.53 -2.60 -8.93
N ALA A 96 -6.63 -2.01 -8.44
CA ALA A 96 -6.70 -1.46 -7.10
C ALA A 96 -7.07 -2.54 -6.08
N ARG A 97 -6.35 -2.57 -4.96
CA ARG A 97 -6.54 -3.50 -3.85
C ARG A 97 -6.50 -2.75 -2.51
N LEU A 98 -7.19 -3.26 -1.51
CA LEU A 98 -6.82 -2.97 -0.12
C LEU A 98 -5.73 -3.93 0.32
N ALA A 99 -4.85 -3.48 1.19
CA ALA A 99 -3.76 -4.28 1.71
C ALA A 99 -3.63 -4.11 3.23
N ALA A 100 -3.63 -5.23 3.95
CA ALA A 100 -3.28 -5.25 5.36
C ALA A 100 -1.75 -5.28 5.50
N VAL A 101 -1.23 -4.40 6.35
CA VAL A 101 0.16 -4.41 6.81
C VAL A 101 0.23 -5.14 8.14
N ILE A 102 1.04 -6.18 8.20
CA ILE A 102 1.18 -6.97 9.42
C ILE A 102 1.97 -6.18 10.46
N GLY A 103 1.43 -6.13 11.65
CA GLY A 103 2.00 -5.52 12.85
C GLY A 103 2.75 -6.52 13.72
N ALA A 104 2.80 -6.23 15.02
CA ALA A 104 3.38 -7.12 16.00
C ALA A 104 2.59 -8.45 16.09
N LYS A 105 3.28 -9.53 16.50
CA LYS A 105 2.69 -10.86 16.77
C LYS A 105 1.91 -11.48 15.58
N GLY A 106 2.08 -10.95 14.34
CA GLY A 106 1.37 -11.44 13.16
C GLY A 106 -0.07 -10.95 13.05
N GLU A 107 -0.47 -9.97 13.85
CA GLU A 107 -1.76 -9.28 13.77
C GLU A 107 -1.75 -8.19 12.70
N ILE A 108 -2.91 -7.74 12.26
CA ILE A 108 -3.01 -6.61 11.33
C ILE A 108 -2.69 -5.32 12.09
N GLY A 109 -1.64 -4.62 11.66
CA GLY A 109 -1.23 -3.33 12.21
C GLY A 109 -1.96 -2.14 11.57
N GLY A 110 -2.49 -2.33 10.37
CA GLY A 110 -3.29 -1.32 9.67
C GLY A 110 -3.58 -1.71 8.23
N THR A 111 -4.40 -0.90 7.58
CA THR A 111 -4.84 -1.05 6.19
C THR A 111 -4.30 0.08 5.33
N THR A 112 -3.94 -0.21 4.11
CA THR A 112 -3.44 0.75 3.11
C THR A 112 -3.99 0.42 1.74
N ALA A 113 -3.83 1.33 0.77
CA ALA A 113 -4.12 1.06 -0.62
C ALA A 113 -2.91 0.43 -1.32
N LEU A 114 -3.18 -0.40 -2.32
CA LEU A 114 -2.18 -0.96 -3.21
C LEU A 114 -2.70 -0.90 -4.65
N LEU A 115 -1.90 -0.32 -5.55
CA LEU A 115 -2.11 -0.38 -6.98
C LEU A 115 -1.12 -1.38 -7.58
N GLU A 116 -1.64 -2.47 -8.11
CA GLU A 116 -0.86 -3.48 -8.83
C GLU A 116 -0.92 -3.21 -10.32
N TRP A 117 0.26 -3.20 -10.95
CA TRP A 117 0.41 -3.14 -12.40
C TRP A 117 0.64 -4.52 -12.99
N GLU A 118 -0.01 -4.79 -14.10
CA GLU A 118 0.14 -6.02 -14.87
C GLU A 118 0.34 -5.68 -16.35
N ASP A 119 1.33 -6.29 -16.98
CA ASP A 119 1.49 -6.32 -18.43
C ASP A 119 0.92 -7.63 -18.97
N PRO A 120 -0.28 -7.64 -19.59
CA PRO A 120 -0.88 -8.87 -20.11
C PRO A 120 -0.12 -9.49 -21.26
N SER A 121 0.81 -8.75 -21.89
CA SER A 121 1.61 -9.24 -23.04
C SER A 121 2.88 -9.98 -22.62
N GLU A 122 3.30 -9.83 -21.35
CA GLU A 122 4.52 -10.44 -20.85
C GLU A 122 4.39 -11.96 -20.63
N GLU A 123 5.47 -12.67 -20.96
CA GLU A 123 5.64 -14.10 -20.74
C GLU A 123 7.02 -14.39 -20.10
N PRO A 124 7.12 -15.31 -19.14
CA PRO A 124 6.03 -16.12 -18.54
C PRO A 124 5.16 -15.32 -17.58
N ASP A 125 4.01 -15.84 -17.20
CA ASP A 125 3.01 -15.18 -16.33
C ASP A 125 3.59 -14.52 -15.07
N VAL A 126 4.66 -15.08 -14.49
CA VAL A 126 5.34 -14.52 -13.33
C VAL A 126 5.90 -13.11 -13.59
N LYS A 127 6.21 -12.78 -14.84
CA LYS A 127 6.75 -11.47 -15.23
C LYS A 127 5.65 -10.41 -15.39
N ARG A 128 4.41 -10.83 -15.59
CA ARG A 128 3.30 -9.91 -15.87
C ARG A 128 3.10 -8.84 -14.79
N SER A 129 3.44 -9.12 -13.53
CA SER A 129 3.20 -8.19 -12.42
C SER A 129 4.32 -8.17 -11.37
N ASP A 130 5.57 -8.45 -11.77
CA ASP A 130 6.70 -8.41 -10.85
C ASP A 130 7.44 -7.06 -10.83
N PHE A 131 6.92 -6.03 -11.50
CA PHE A 131 7.60 -4.76 -11.76
C PHE A 131 6.95 -3.53 -11.13
N GLY A 132 5.69 -3.57 -10.70
CA GLY A 132 4.98 -2.37 -10.27
C GLY A 132 3.93 -2.63 -9.19
N LEU A 133 4.27 -2.32 -7.94
CA LEU A 133 3.37 -2.34 -6.79
C LEU A 133 3.46 -1.00 -6.07
N VAL A 134 2.47 -0.12 -6.27
CA VAL A 134 2.43 1.18 -5.60
C VAL A 134 1.65 1.06 -4.30
N LEU A 135 2.30 1.30 -3.16
CA LEU A 135 1.75 1.08 -1.82
C LEU A 135 1.63 2.40 -1.04
N GLY A 136 0.51 2.64 -0.40
CA GLY A 136 0.30 3.79 0.46
C GLY A 136 -0.99 4.56 0.16
N PRO A 137 -1.04 5.89 0.36
CA PRO A 137 0.03 6.72 0.93
C PRO A 137 0.18 6.54 2.44
N LEU A 138 -0.92 6.20 3.14
CA LEU A 138 -0.96 6.02 4.59
C LEU A 138 -1.26 4.56 4.95
N VAL A 139 -0.87 4.16 6.15
CA VAL A 139 -1.37 2.96 6.83
C VAL A 139 -2.28 3.43 7.94
N VAL A 140 -3.55 3.08 7.86
CA VAL A 140 -4.60 3.47 8.81
C VAL A 140 -4.85 2.32 9.76
N THR A 141 -4.87 2.61 11.06
CA THR A 141 -5.02 1.60 12.12
C THR A 141 -6.45 1.04 12.17
N PRO A 142 -6.65 -0.20 12.69
CA PRO A 142 -7.96 -0.84 12.65
C PRO A 142 -9.06 -0.15 13.48
N ASP A 143 -8.68 0.75 14.39
CA ASP A 143 -9.60 1.58 15.17
C ASP A 143 -10.10 2.83 14.43
N GLU A 144 -9.43 3.19 13.31
CA GLU A 144 -9.77 4.37 12.50
C GLU A 144 -10.41 4.01 11.15
N LEU A 145 -10.28 2.76 10.67
CA LEU A 145 -10.79 2.33 9.36
C LEU A 145 -11.39 0.93 9.42
N ASP A 146 -12.64 0.81 9.01
CA ASP A 146 -13.25 -0.48 8.67
C ASP A 146 -13.02 -0.76 7.17
N PRO A 147 -12.24 -1.78 6.81
CA PRO A 147 -11.95 -2.09 5.40
C PRO A 147 -13.18 -2.55 4.60
N ASP A 148 -14.27 -2.96 5.26
CA ASP A 148 -15.51 -3.38 4.61
C ASP A 148 -16.41 -2.17 4.24
N GLU A 149 -16.15 -0.98 4.77
CA GLU A 149 -16.90 0.26 4.51
C GLU A 149 -16.21 1.21 3.53
N VAL A 150 -15.05 0.82 3.00
CA VAL A 150 -14.23 1.68 2.15
C VAL A 150 -14.79 1.78 0.73
N VAL A 151 -14.75 2.98 0.15
CA VAL A 151 -15.01 3.22 -1.27
C VAL A 151 -13.73 3.69 -1.96
N GLY A 152 -13.44 3.09 -3.10
CA GLY A 152 -12.31 3.48 -3.93
C GLY A 152 -12.74 4.08 -5.26
N ARG A 153 -11.82 4.84 -5.86
CA ARG A 153 -11.95 5.43 -7.19
C ARG A 153 -10.63 5.32 -7.92
N LEU A 154 -10.66 4.70 -9.09
CA LEU A 154 -9.49 4.50 -9.95
C LEU A 154 -9.69 5.26 -11.27
N ARG A 155 -8.77 6.17 -11.59
CA ARG A 155 -8.79 7.02 -12.79
C ARG A 155 -7.56 6.79 -13.62
N GLY A 156 -7.71 6.74 -14.94
CA GLY A 156 -6.59 6.66 -15.88
C GLY A 156 -7.07 6.62 -17.32
N GLY A 157 -6.31 7.19 -18.26
CA GLY A 157 -6.65 7.19 -19.68
C GLY A 157 -8.02 7.80 -20.01
N GLY A 158 -8.45 8.84 -19.27
CA GLY A 158 -9.76 9.46 -19.44
C GLY A 158 -10.95 8.61 -18.93
N ARG A 159 -10.70 7.49 -18.28
CA ARG A 159 -11.70 6.61 -17.68
C ARG A 159 -11.68 6.69 -16.17
N GLU A 160 -12.80 6.40 -15.56
CA GLU A 160 -12.96 6.31 -14.11
C GLU A 160 -13.84 5.10 -13.77
N VAL A 161 -13.43 4.35 -12.75
CA VAL A 161 -14.22 3.32 -12.10
C VAL A 161 -14.23 3.56 -10.61
N SER A 162 -15.34 3.28 -9.95
CA SER A 162 -15.47 3.42 -8.49
C SER A 162 -16.31 2.29 -7.92
N GLY A 163 -16.06 1.94 -6.67
CA GLY A 163 -16.78 0.90 -5.96
C GLY A 163 -16.13 0.54 -4.64
N ALA A 164 -16.81 -0.32 -3.89
CA ALA A 164 -16.30 -0.91 -2.66
C ALA A 164 -15.68 -2.29 -2.96
N PRO A 165 -14.72 -2.75 -2.15
CA PRO A 165 -14.27 -4.14 -2.21
C PRO A 165 -15.41 -5.11 -1.89
N ASP A 166 -15.40 -6.27 -2.53
CA ASP A 166 -16.24 -7.38 -2.07
C ASP A 166 -15.79 -7.85 -0.68
N ALA A 167 -16.72 -8.43 0.08
CA ALA A 167 -16.44 -8.96 1.41
C ALA A 167 -15.25 -9.92 1.39
N PHE A 168 -14.23 -9.61 2.18
CA PHE A 168 -12.98 -10.38 2.25
C PHE A 168 -12.62 -10.72 3.69
N SER A 169 -12.36 -12.01 3.96
CA SER A 169 -12.00 -12.47 5.31
C SER A 169 -10.54 -12.17 5.62
N TRP A 170 -10.26 -11.01 6.18
CA TRP A 170 -8.91 -10.61 6.60
C TRP A 170 -8.32 -11.59 7.65
N GLY A 171 -9.14 -12.04 8.62
CA GLY A 171 -8.73 -13.07 9.59
C GLY A 171 -8.39 -14.40 8.92
N GLY A 172 -9.16 -14.81 7.91
CA GLY A 172 -8.87 -15.99 7.09
C GLY A 172 -7.58 -15.83 6.28
N ALA A 173 -7.33 -14.66 5.73
CA ALA A 173 -6.10 -14.35 4.99
C ALA A 173 -4.85 -14.43 5.89
N VAL A 174 -4.91 -13.85 7.10
CA VAL A 174 -3.84 -13.94 8.10
C VAL A 174 -3.59 -15.40 8.50
N ALA A 175 -4.64 -16.15 8.80
CA ALA A 175 -4.54 -17.58 9.18
C ALA A 175 -3.93 -18.42 8.05
N LEU A 176 -4.34 -18.21 6.80
CA LEU A 176 -3.78 -18.91 5.64
C LEU A 176 -2.32 -18.53 5.40
N ALA A 177 -2.00 -17.23 5.41
CA ALA A 177 -0.66 -16.73 5.17
C ALA A 177 0.33 -17.15 6.26
N GLY A 178 -0.13 -17.27 7.52
CA GLY A 178 0.66 -17.72 8.67
C GLY A 178 0.76 -19.24 8.84
N ARG A 179 0.01 -20.02 8.04
CA ARG A 179 0.00 -21.47 8.20
C ARG A 179 1.36 -22.10 7.91
N ARG A 180 1.98 -22.71 8.93
CA ARG A 180 3.33 -23.31 8.92
C ARG A 180 4.46 -22.32 8.64
N THR A 181 4.23 -21.02 8.83
CA THR A 181 5.24 -19.96 8.72
C THR A 181 4.92 -18.85 9.72
N SER A 182 5.82 -17.88 9.85
CA SER A 182 5.60 -16.71 10.71
C SER A 182 5.41 -15.48 9.86
N LEU A 183 4.33 -14.75 10.10
CA LEU A 183 4.16 -13.40 9.57
C LEU A 183 5.07 -12.44 10.36
N ARG A 184 5.67 -11.50 9.65
CA ARG A 184 6.59 -10.50 10.22
C ARG A 184 5.99 -9.11 10.12
N PRO A 185 6.30 -8.21 11.06
CA PRO A 185 5.92 -6.82 10.92
C PRO A 185 6.40 -6.26 9.57
N GLY A 186 5.47 -5.62 8.85
CA GLY A 186 5.70 -5.11 7.51
C GLY A 186 5.43 -6.11 6.38
N ASP A 187 5.07 -7.38 6.63
CA ASP A 187 4.46 -8.24 5.60
C ASP A 187 3.18 -7.57 5.08
N VAL A 188 2.97 -7.62 3.78
CA VAL A 188 1.81 -7.05 3.11
C VAL A 188 0.91 -8.17 2.59
N LEU A 189 -0.36 -8.16 3.02
CA LEU A 189 -1.41 -9.06 2.54
C LEU A 189 -2.43 -8.24 1.77
N ALA A 190 -2.38 -8.25 0.45
CA ALA A 190 -3.34 -7.53 -0.38
C ALA A 190 -4.53 -8.42 -0.72
N GLY A 191 -5.73 -7.92 -0.46
CA GLY A 191 -6.99 -8.56 -0.81
C GLY A 191 -7.20 -8.66 -2.33
N PRO A 192 -8.32 -9.25 -2.78
CA PRO A 192 -8.67 -9.30 -4.20
C PRO A 192 -8.72 -7.89 -4.82
N PRO A 193 -8.47 -7.75 -6.14
CA PRO A 193 -8.68 -6.46 -6.79
C PRO A 193 -10.16 -6.11 -6.79
N PHE A 194 -10.50 -4.87 -6.44
CA PHE A 194 -11.88 -4.38 -6.41
C PHE A 194 -12.19 -3.33 -7.48
N LEU A 195 -11.16 -2.68 -8.05
CA LEU A 195 -11.28 -1.83 -9.23
C LEU A 195 -10.21 -2.21 -10.25
N VAL A 196 -10.56 -2.21 -11.52
CA VAL A 196 -9.64 -2.58 -12.61
C VAL A 196 -9.81 -1.63 -13.79
N LEU A 197 -8.70 -1.18 -14.34
CA LEU A 197 -8.62 -0.51 -15.63
C LEU A 197 -7.69 -1.30 -16.56
N ASP A 198 -8.20 -1.74 -17.70
CA ASP A 198 -7.41 -2.38 -18.75
C ASP A 198 -6.89 -1.35 -19.77
N ASP A 199 -5.85 -1.70 -20.51
CA ASP A 199 -5.27 -0.89 -21.60
C ASP A 199 -4.96 0.55 -21.16
N VAL A 200 -4.28 0.68 -20.04
CA VAL A 200 -3.85 1.98 -19.49
C VAL A 200 -2.55 2.40 -20.16
N ARG A 201 -2.52 3.64 -20.67
CA ARG A 201 -1.37 4.22 -21.40
C ARG A 201 -0.96 5.60 -20.88
N SER A 202 -1.44 5.97 -19.72
CA SER A 202 -1.18 7.27 -19.09
C SER A 202 -1.22 7.12 -17.57
N ASP A 203 -0.87 8.20 -16.90
CA ASP A 203 -0.90 8.27 -15.45
C ASP A 203 -2.22 7.77 -14.85
N VAL A 204 -2.11 7.14 -13.70
CA VAL A 204 -3.24 6.61 -12.93
C VAL A 204 -3.28 7.26 -11.55
N GLU A 205 -4.50 7.50 -11.08
CA GLU A 205 -4.79 7.94 -9.73
C GLU A 205 -5.75 6.95 -9.06
N LEU A 206 -5.36 6.45 -7.89
CA LEU A 206 -6.20 5.64 -7.01
C LEU A 206 -6.51 6.42 -5.74
N GLY A 207 -7.74 6.89 -5.59
CA GLY A 207 -8.26 7.44 -4.35
C GLY A 207 -8.98 6.35 -3.54
N VAL A 208 -8.71 6.27 -2.23
CA VAL A 208 -9.39 5.35 -1.30
C VAL A 208 -9.81 6.14 -0.07
N GLU A 209 -11.12 6.14 0.23
CA GLU A 209 -11.67 6.86 1.38
C GLU A 209 -11.00 6.41 2.68
N GLY A 210 -10.68 7.37 3.54
CA GLY A 210 -9.98 7.12 4.79
C GLY A 210 -8.47 6.83 4.67
N ILE A 211 -7.95 6.50 3.47
CA ILE A 211 -6.53 6.18 3.27
C ILE A 211 -5.79 7.30 2.53
N GLY A 212 -6.44 7.88 1.50
CA GLY A 212 -5.84 8.92 0.67
C GLY A 212 -5.70 8.54 -0.79
N THR A 213 -4.81 9.23 -1.50
CA THR A 213 -4.65 9.11 -2.95
C THR A 213 -3.25 8.67 -3.31
N LEU A 214 -3.14 7.67 -4.19
CA LEU A 214 -1.91 7.25 -4.87
C LEU A 214 -1.91 7.77 -6.29
N ARG A 215 -0.83 8.41 -6.71
CA ARG A 215 -0.58 8.83 -8.10
C ARG A 215 0.54 7.98 -8.65
N CYS A 216 0.33 7.43 -9.81
CA CYS A 216 1.30 6.58 -10.47
C CYS A 216 1.51 7.07 -11.91
N PRO A 217 2.57 7.84 -12.17
CA PRO A 217 2.97 8.20 -13.52
C PRO A 217 3.39 6.96 -14.32
N LEU A 218 3.06 6.94 -15.63
CA LEU A 218 3.61 5.99 -16.59
C LEU A 218 4.71 6.66 -17.41
N SER A 219 5.84 5.95 -17.59
CA SER A 219 7.02 6.45 -18.33
C SER A 219 7.38 5.60 -19.53
#